data_c39b2cc7ab550961c733b8a47fa63b18
#
_entry.id   c39b2cc7ab550961c733b8a47fa63b18
#
_cell.length_a   1.000
_cell.length_b   1.000
_cell.length_c   1.000
_cell.angle_alpha   90.00
_cell.angle_beta   90.00
_cell.angle_gamma   90.00
#
_symmetry.space_group_name_H-M   'P 1'
#
loop_
_entity.id
_entity.type
_entity.pdbx_description
1 polymer ?
#
loop_
_entity_poly.entity_id
_entity_poly.type
_entity_poly.pdbx_seq_one_letter_code
_entity_poly.pdbx_strand_id
1 'polypeptide(L)'
;MKHIIIAVILIISNVFLGIAKPMKSQAEIYFAGGCFWGTEHFLKQIRGVESTQVGYANSTVANPSYEQVCSGKTNAAETVKVVYDPEEVNLSLLLNLYFQTIDPTSLNRQGNDRGTQYRTGIYYINKADLPTINQAIQALATQYNKPIAVEVEPLKNFYPAEVYHQDYLDKNPGGYCHINPALFEMARKANAPKTATYQKPDDATLRKKLSAEQYAVTQKNATEPAFHNEFWN
;
A
#
# COMPACT_ATOMS: atom_id res chain seq x y z
N MET A 1 22.77 -49.41 60.72
CA MET A 1 21.82 -48.37 60.38
C MET A 1 22.40 -47.59 59.22
N LYS A 2 21.83 -47.76 58.01
CA LYS A 2 22.28 -47.09 56.77
C LYS A 2 21.35 -45.92 56.50
N HIS A 3 21.83 -44.69 56.55
CA HIS A 3 21.08 -43.49 56.19
C HIS A 3 21.09 -43.34 54.67
N ILE A 4 19.91 -43.42 54.07
CA ILE A 4 19.67 -43.12 52.65
C ILE A 4 19.34 -41.62 52.59
N ILE A 5 20.22 -40.85 51.95
CA ILE A 5 19.98 -39.42 51.63
C ILE A 5 19.28 -39.39 50.27
N ILE A 6 18.02 -38.98 50.26
CA ILE A 6 17.26 -38.74 49.01
C ILE A 6 17.53 -37.29 48.58
N ALA A 7 18.27 -37.12 47.50
CA ALA A 7 18.46 -35.83 46.88
C ALA A 7 17.25 -35.54 45.95
N VAL A 8 16.46 -34.55 46.32
CA VAL A 8 15.34 -34.01 45.49
C VAL A 8 15.94 -33.04 44.50
N ILE A 9 16.03 -33.42 43.23
CA ILE A 9 16.42 -32.53 42.16
C ILE A 9 15.18 -31.76 41.72
N LEU A 10 15.09 -30.44 42.06
CA LEU A 10 14.12 -29.52 41.52
C LEU A 10 14.49 -29.15 40.08
N ILE A 11 13.76 -29.70 39.11
CA ILE A 11 13.86 -29.27 37.71
C ILE A 11 13.02 -28.02 37.58
N ILE A 12 13.63 -26.83 37.55
CA ILE A 12 12.97 -25.57 37.21
C ILE A 12 12.82 -25.56 35.69
N SER A 13 11.63 -25.92 35.21
CA SER A 13 11.25 -25.73 33.81
C SER A 13 11.07 -24.24 33.56
N ASN A 14 12.01 -23.58 32.93
CA ASN A 14 11.86 -22.27 32.37
C ASN A 14 10.90 -22.37 31.16
N VAL A 15 9.62 -22.12 31.38
CA VAL A 15 8.64 -21.91 30.32
C VAL A 15 8.95 -20.53 29.73
N PHE A 16 9.71 -20.52 28.63
CA PHE A 16 9.79 -19.34 27.77
C PHE A 16 8.40 -19.11 27.15
N LEU A 17 7.60 -18.23 27.76
CA LEU A 17 6.46 -17.64 27.07
C LEU A 17 7.03 -16.78 25.92
N GLY A 18 7.14 -17.37 24.75
CA GLY A 18 7.37 -16.62 23.52
C GLY A 18 6.18 -15.67 23.35
N ILE A 19 6.39 -14.37 23.53
CA ILE A 19 5.41 -13.33 23.17
C ILE A 19 5.23 -13.45 21.67
N ALA A 20 4.17 -14.12 21.22
CA ALA A 20 3.81 -14.17 19.81
C ALA A 20 3.62 -12.70 19.37
N LYS A 21 4.42 -12.27 18.39
CA LYS A 21 4.27 -10.97 17.74
C LYS A 21 2.81 -10.92 17.23
N PRO A 22 2.02 -9.88 17.55
CA PRO A 22 0.65 -9.80 17.07
C PRO A 22 0.66 -9.94 15.55
N MET A 23 -0.18 -10.85 15.02
CA MET A 23 -0.34 -11.00 13.58
C MET A 23 -0.81 -9.65 13.05
N LYS A 24 -0.08 -9.11 12.07
CA LYS A 24 -0.42 -7.86 11.41
C LYS A 24 -1.79 -8.03 10.74
N SER A 25 -2.69 -7.10 11.02
CA SER A 25 -4.00 -7.09 10.37
C SER A 25 -3.81 -6.87 8.87
N GLN A 26 -4.41 -7.72 8.04
CA GLN A 26 -4.39 -7.57 6.59
C GLN A 26 -5.81 -7.50 6.06
N ALA A 27 -6.04 -6.61 5.11
CA ALA A 27 -7.28 -6.49 4.36
C ALA A 27 -7.00 -6.59 2.86
N GLU A 28 -8.04 -6.92 2.10
CA GLU A 28 -7.92 -7.19 0.67
C GLU A 28 -9.07 -6.54 -0.09
N ILE A 29 -8.74 -5.83 -1.19
CA ILE A 29 -9.68 -5.18 -2.10
C ILE A 29 -9.17 -5.29 -3.54
N TYR A 30 -10.07 -5.18 -4.53
CA TYR A 30 -9.74 -5.33 -5.94
C TYR A 30 -10.20 -4.11 -6.73
N PHE A 31 -9.29 -3.52 -7.52
CA PHE A 31 -9.54 -2.34 -8.32
C PHE A 31 -9.34 -2.61 -9.81
N ALA A 32 -10.40 -2.40 -10.60
CA ALA A 32 -10.34 -2.35 -12.05
C ALA A 32 -10.31 -0.87 -12.47
N GLY A 33 -9.26 -0.45 -13.17
CA GLY A 33 -9.00 0.96 -13.47
C GLY A 33 -8.42 1.20 -14.86
N GLY A 34 -8.91 0.51 -15.88
CA GLY A 34 -8.29 0.48 -17.22
C GLY A 34 -7.16 -0.53 -17.28
N CYS A 35 -6.09 -0.23 -18.03
CA CYS A 35 -4.91 -1.08 -18.09
C CYS A 35 -4.31 -1.29 -16.68
N PHE A 36 -4.22 -2.52 -16.26
CA PHE A 36 -3.79 -2.88 -14.90
C PHE A 36 -2.32 -2.57 -14.60
N TRP A 37 -1.45 -2.38 -15.61
CA TRP A 37 -0.04 -2.02 -15.40
C TRP A 37 0.11 -0.67 -14.66
N GLY A 38 -0.62 0.36 -15.14
CA GLY A 38 -0.61 1.68 -14.51
C GLY A 38 -1.29 1.65 -13.14
N THR A 39 -2.42 0.96 -13.05
CA THR A 39 -3.20 0.82 -11.81
C THR A 39 -2.38 0.10 -10.72
N GLU A 40 -1.69 -0.99 -11.06
CA GLU A 40 -0.79 -1.69 -10.14
C GLU A 40 0.36 -0.78 -9.69
N HIS A 41 1.07 -0.18 -10.66
CA HIS A 41 2.21 0.69 -10.37
C HIS A 41 1.82 1.87 -9.47
N PHE A 42 0.61 2.41 -9.63
CA PHE A 42 0.08 3.47 -8.77
C PHE A 42 -0.21 2.97 -7.35
N LEU A 43 -0.98 1.88 -7.22
CA LEU A 43 -1.46 1.40 -5.91
C LEU A 43 -0.31 0.91 -5.02
N LYS A 44 0.70 0.27 -5.58
CA LYS A 44 1.89 -0.19 -4.85
C LYS A 44 2.78 0.93 -4.30
N GLN A 45 2.61 2.19 -4.76
CA GLN A 45 3.32 3.35 -4.19
C GLN A 45 2.74 3.81 -2.85
N ILE A 46 1.51 3.39 -2.52
CA ILE A 46 0.80 3.85 -1.32
C ILE A 46 1.37 3.12 -0.11
N ARG A 47 1.85 3.87 0.87
CA ARG A 47 2.33 3.29 2.11
C ARG A 47 1.20 2.52 2.81
N GLY A 48 1.50 1.31 3.28
CA GLY A 48 0.52 0.39 3.87
C GLY A 48 -0.06 -0.61 2.87
N VAL A 49 0.14 -0.42 1.56
CA VAL A 49 -0.04 -1.49 0.57
C VAL A 49 1.12 -2.46 0.68
N GLU A 50 0.83 -3.72 1.00
CA GLU A 50 1.84 -4.75 1.27
C GLU A 50 2.18 -5.57 0.04
N SER A 51 1.16 -5.84 -0.80
CA SER A 51 1.37 -6.52 -2.08
C SER A 51 0.27 -6.18 -3.07
N THR A 52 0.60 -6.28 -4.35
CA THR A 52 -0.31 -6.19 -5.48
C THR A 52 -0.18 -7.42 -6.36
N GLN A 53 -1.22 -7.76 -7.10
CA GLN A 53 -1.21 -8.78 -8.13
C GLN A 53 -2.19 -8.38 -9.22
N VAL A 54 -1.73 -8.36 -10.48
CA VAL A 54 -2.63 -8.10 -11.61
C VAL A 54 -3.29 -9.39 -12.09
N GLY A 55 -4.52 -9.27 -12.55
CA GLY A 55 -5.31 -10.42 -13.00
C GLY A 55 -6.64 -10.04 -13.63
N TYR A 56 -7.48 -11.01 -13.77
CA TYR A 56 -8.77 -10.98 -14.47
C TYR A 56 -9.90 -11.28 -13.50
N ALA A 57 -10.69 -10.25 -13.17
CA ALA A 57 -11.80 -10.39 -12.22
C ALA A 57 -13.15 -10.57 -12.91
N ASN A 58 -14.05 -11.27 -12.23
CA ASN A 58 -15.46 -11.46 -12.59
C ASN A 58 -15.64 -12.02 -14.01
N SER A 59 -14.72 -12.90 -14.41
CA SER A 59 -14.76 -13.58 -15.70
C SER A 59 -15.88 -14.63 -15.76
N THR A 60 -16.51 -14.77 -16.92
CA THR A 60 -17.44 -15.86 -17.22
C THR A 60 -16.73 -17.14 -17.70
N VAL A 61 -15.44 -17.01 -18.02
CA VAL A 61 -14.57 -18.11 -18.43
C VAL A 61 -13.57 -18.40 -17.31
N ALA A 62 -13.43 -19.66 -16.95
CA ALA A 62 -12.45 -20.06 -15.94
C ALA A 62 -11.03 -19.93 -16.49
N ASN A 63 -10.14 -19.32 -15.71
CA ASN A 63 -8.71 -19.14 -16.00
C ASN A 63 -8.45 -18.68 -17.46
N PRO A 64 -9.00 -17.51 -17.87
CA PRO A 64 -8.86 -17.03 -19.24
C PRO A 64 -7.43 -16.59 -19.52
N SER A 65 -6.94 -16.78 -20.75
CA SER A 65 -5.70 -16.17 -21.21
C SER A 65 -5.90 -14.69 -21.56
N TYR A 66 -4.80 -13.94 -21.63
CA TYR A 66 -4.82 -12.53 -22.03
C TYR A 66 -5.54 -12.32 -23.39
N GLU A 67 -5.26 -13.18 -24.39
CA GLU A 67 -5.89 -13.09 -25.72
C GLU A 67 -7.41 -13.30 -25.63
N GLN A 68 -7.86 -14.22 -24.76
CA GLN A 68 -9.28 -14.44 -24.54
C GLN A 68 -9.94 -13.22 -23.88
N VAL A 69 -9.27 -12.59 -22.89
CA VAL A 69 -9.75 -11.35 -22.26
C VAL A 69 -9.82 -10.21 -23.30
N CYS A 70 -8.79 -10.01 -24.09
CA CYS A 70 -8.74 -9.01 -25.16
C CYS A 70 -9.83 -9.21 -26.23
N SER A 71 -10.30 -10.45 -26.43
CA SER A 71 -11.41 -10.71 -27.35
C SER A 71 -12.76 -10.12 -26.89
N GLY A 72 -12.87 -9.66 -25.63
CA GLY A 72 -14.10 -9.15 -25.02
C GLY A 72 -15.16 -10.20 -24.70
N LYS A 73 -14.88 -11.50 -24.93
CA LYS A 73 -15.87 -12.59 -24.77
C LYS A 73 -15.91 -13.20 -23.37
N THR A 74 -14.94 -12.89 -22.52
CA THR A 74 -14.80 -13.44 -21.18
C THR A 74 -15.55 -12.65 -20.11
N ASN A 75 -16.00 -11.44 -20.43
CA ASN A 75 -16.49 -10.44 -19.48
C ASN A 75 -15.52 -10.16 -18.31
N ALA A 76 -14.26 -10.57 -18.41
CA ALA A 76 -13.26 -10.30 -17.40
C ALA A 76 -12.88 -8.81 -17.39
N ALA A 77 -12.60 -8.25 -16.22
CA ALA A 77 -11.97 -6.95 -16.07
C ALA A 77 -10.49 -7.12 -15.73
N GLU A 78 -9.63 -6.33 -16.38
CA GLU A 78 -8.27 -6.14 -15.90
C GLU A 78 -8.31 -5.49 -14.52
N THR A 79 -7.74 -6.17 -13.54
CA THR A 79 -7.97 -5.85 -12.12
C THR A 79 -6.68 -6.03 -11.33
N VAL A 80 -6.47 -5.16 -10.37
CA VAL A 80 -5.38 -5.26 -9.39
C VAL A 80 -5.96 -5.73 -8.06
N LYS A 81 -5.50 -6.88 -7.59
CA LYS A 81 -5.65 -7.31 -6.20
C LYS A 81 -4.72 -6.47 -5.34
N VAL A 82 -5.22 -5.91 -4.24
CA VAL A 82 -4.45 -5.12 -3.28
C VAL A 82 -4.60 -5.73 -1.89
N VAL A 83 -3.49 -6.13 -1.30
CA VAL A 83 -3.40 -6.52 0.11
C VAL A 83 -2.78 -5.36 0.87
N TYR A 84 -3.42 -4.91 1.95
CA TYR A 84 -2.98 -3.73 2.67
C TYR A 84 -3.15 -3.89 4.19
N ASP A 85 -2.39 -3.10 4.93
CA ASP A 85 -2.52 -2.95 6.38
C ASP A 85 -3.51 -1.83 6.70
N PRO A 86 -4.71 -2.15 7.23
CA PRO A 86 -5.72 -1.14 7.54
C PRO A 86 -5.33 -0.18 8.66
N GLU A 87 -4.28 -0.47 9.44
CA GLU A 87 -3.74 0.44 10.45
C GLU A 87 -2.82 1.51 9.82
N GLU A 88 -2.18 1.21 8.68
CA GLU A 88 -1.34 2.17 7.94
C GLU A 88 -2.09 2.93 6.86
N VAL A 89 -3.01 2.27 6.15
CA VAL A 89 -3.85 2.86 5.11
C VAL A 89 -5.27 2.33 5.21
N ASN A 90 -6.25 3.20 5.40
CA ASN A 90 -7.65 2.78 5.43
C ASN A 90 -8.26 2.70 4.02
N LEU A 91 -9.35 1.94 3.90
CA LEU A 91 -10.05 1.73 2.62
C LEU A 91 -10.51 3.06 1.99
N SER A 92 -10.97 4.03 2.80
CA SER A 92 -11.43 5.33 2.28
C SER A 92 -10.31 6.09 1.55
N LEU A 93 -9.08 6.04 2.07
CA LEU A 93 -7.94 6.66 1.40
C LEU A 93 -7.58 5.93 0.10
N LEU A 94 -7.57 4.59 0.11
CA LEU A 94 -7.33 3.80 -1.11
C LEU A 94 -8.35 4.12 -2.21
N LEU A 95 -9.64 4.21 -1.85
CA LEU A 95 -10.72 4.58 -2.78
C LEU A 95 -10.51 5.98 -3.36
N ASN A 96 -10.24 6.97 -2.50
CA ASN A 96 -10.02 8.34 -2.93
C ASN A 96 -8.81 8.47 -3.87
N LEU A 97 -7.74 7.74 -3.60
CA LEU A 97 -6.55 7.73 -4.46
C LEU A 97 -6.82 7.01 -5.79
N TYR A 98 -7.51 5.87 -5.77
CA TYR A 98 -7.92 5.15 -6.97
C TYR A 98 -8.77 6.04 -7.90
N PHE A 99 -9.73 6.80 -7.36
CA PHE A 99 -10.55 7.70 -8.16
C PHE A 99 -9.76 8.80 -8.87
N GLN A 100 -8.57 9.16 -8.40
CA GLN A 100 -7.71 10.12 -9.10
C GLN A 100 -7.07 9.52 -10.37
N THR A 101 -7.06 8.21 -10.51
CA THR A 101 -6.40 7.51 -11.63
C THR A 101 -7.32 7.19 -12.80
N ILE A 102 -8.63 7.41 -12.64
CA ILE A 102 -9.66 7.01 -13.61
C ILE A 102 -10.53 8.18 -14.05
N ASP A 103 -11.19 8.05 -15.21
CA ASP A 103 -12.41 8.76 -15.54
C ASP A 103 -13.60 7.89 -15.06
N PRO A 104 -14.24 8.24 -13.94
CA PRO A 104 -15.29 7.40 -13.35
C PRO A 104 -16.60 7.44 -14.13
N THR A 105 -16.72 8.29 -15.14
CA THR A 105 -17.91 8.41 -16.01
C THR A 105 -17.75 7.67 -17.33
N SER A 106 -16.55 7.13 -17.61
CA SER A 106 -16.23 6.47 -18.86
C SER A 106 -16.61 4.99 -18.81
N LEU A 107 -17.48 4.55 -19.71
CA LEU A 107 -17.88 3.16 -19.81
C LEU A 107 -16.92 2.40 -20.73
N ASN A 108 -16.39 1.27 -20.23
CA ASN A 108 -15.52 0.34 -20.98
C ASN A 108 -14.32 1.03 -21.66
N ARG A 109 -13.77 2.06 -21.03
CA ARG A 109 -12.65 2.83 -21.56
C ARG A 109 -11.92 3.59 -20.47
N GLN A 110 -10.57 3.58 -20.54
CA GLN A 110 -9.73 4.51 -19.78
C GLN A 110 -8.58 4.99 -20.69
N GLY A 111 -8.44 6.30 -20.82
CA GLY A 111 -7.46 6.88 -21.75
C GLY A 111 -7.68 6.41 -23.20
N ASN A 112 -6.66 5.78 -23.77
CA ASN A 112 -6.70 5.21 -25.12
C ASN A 112 -7.22 3.77 -25.15
N ASP A 113 -7.26 3.08 -24.01
CA ASP A 113 -7.66 1.69 -23.89
C ASP A 113 -9.18 1.56 -24.00
N ARG A 114 -9.67 0.72 -24.90
CA ARG A 114 -11.07 0.50 -25.22
C ARG A 114 -11.41 -0.99 -25.16
N GLY A 115 -12.48 -1.33 -24.49
CA GLY A 115 -12.98 -2.69 -24.35
C GLY A 115 -13.54 -2.93 -22.95
N THR A 116 -14.39 -3.96 -22.81
CA THR A 116 -15.03 -4.31 -21.53
C THR A 116 -14.02 -4.65 -20.44
N GLN A 117 -12.84 -5.14 -20.81
CA GLN A 117 -11.75 -5.44 -19.89
C GLN A 117 -11.17 -4.19 -19.21
N TYR A 118 -11.31 -3.01 -19.82
CA TYR A 118 -10.81 -1.73 -19.29
C TYR A 118 -11.88 -0.91 -18.55
N ARG A 119 -12.99 -1.55 -18.16
CA ARG A 119 -14.01 -0.90 -17.34
C ARG A 119 -13.46 -0.63 -15.93
N THR A 120 -14.09 0.31 -15.25
CA THR A 120 -13.74 0.66 -13.86
C THR A 120 -14.61 -0.11 -12.88
N GLY A 121 -14.01 -0.54 -11.77
CA GLY A 121 -14.75 -1.29 -10.76
C GLY A 121 -14.01 -1.45 -9.44
N ILE A 122 -14.78 -1.67 -8.38
CA ILE A 122 -14.34 -2.00 -7.04
C ILE A 122 -15.00 -3.34 -6.70
N TYR A 123 -14.19 -4.39 -6.59
CA TYR A 123 -14.69 -5.72 -6.25
C TYR A 123 -14.27 -6.07 -4.83
N TYR A 124 -15.26 -6.33 -3.98
CA TYR A 124 -15.05 -6.59 -2.56
C TYR A 124 -15.26 -8.08 -2.22
N ILE A 125 -14.51 -8.56 -1.24
CA ILE A 125 -14.70 -9.88 -0.64
C ILE A 125 -15.42 -9.78 0.70
N ASN A 126 -15.23 -8.69 1.44
CA ASN A 126 -15.86 -8.45 2.73
C ASN A 126 -17.05 -7.49 2.56
N LYS A 127 -18.25 -7.96 2.88
CA LYS A 127 -19.46 -7.12 2.83
C LYS A 127 -19.44 -5.94 3.81
N ALA A 128 -18.59 -5.99 4.85
CA ALA A 128 -18.43 -4.88 5.78
C ALA A 128 -17.78 -3.64 5.12
N ASP A 129 -17.15 -3.79 3.95
CA ASP A 129 -16.55 -2.69 3.20
C ASP A 129 -17.58 -1.86 2.42
N LEU A 130 -18.76 -2.44 2.12
CA LEU A 130 -19.79 -1.80 1.31
C LEU A 130 -20.21 -0.40 1.78
N PRO A 131 -20.46 -0.14 3.08
CA PRO A 131 -20.81 1.21 3.53
C PRO A 131 -19.75 2.25 3.15
N THR A 132 -18.46 1.91 3.35
CA THR A 132 -17.33 2.78 3.01
C THR A 132 -17.23 2.99 1.49
N ILE A 133 -17.38 1.93 0.69
CA ILE A 133 -17.34 2.01 -0.77
C ILE A 133 -18.50 2.88 -1.28
N ASN A 134 -19.73 2.64 -0.81
CA ASN A 134 -20.91 3.37 -1.24
C ASN A 134 -20.82 4.86 -0.85
N GLN A 135 -20.32 5.18 0.34
CA GLN A 135 -20.10 6.56 0.74
C GLN A 135 -19.08 7.26 -0.18
N ALA A 136 -18.00 6.59 -0.53
CA ALA A 136 -16.99 7.12 -1.43
C ALA A 136 -17.53 7.34 -2.86
N ILE A 137 -18.32 6.40 -3.40
CA ILE A 137 -19.01 6.56 -4.70
C ILE A 137 -20.01 7.71 -4.66
N GLN A 138 -20.80 7.87 -3.60
CA GLN A 138 -21.73 8.98 -3.46
C GLN A 138 -21.00 10.32 -3.43
N ALA A 139 -19.91 10.42 -2.67
CA ALA A 139 -19.09 11.63 -2.64
C ALA A 139 -18.45 11.92 -4.02
N LEU A 140 -17.98 10.90 -4.73
CA LEU A 140 -17.46 11.03 -6.08
C LEU A 140 -18.53 11.55 -7.05
N ALA A 141 -19.74 11.02 -6.97
CA ALA A 141 -20.85 11.40 -7.87
C ALA A 141 -21.21 12.89 -7.79
N THR A 142 -21.00 13.54 -6.65
CA THR A 142 -21.27 14.99 -6.51
C THR A 142 -20.32 15.86 -7.33
N GLN A 143 -19.20 15.32 -7.80
CA GLN A 143 -18.18 16.04 -8.56
C GLN A 143 -18.41 15.97 -10.08
N TYR A 144 -19.40 15.19 -10.53
CA TYR A 144 -19.65 14.92 -11.94
C TYR A 144 -21.11 15.20 -12.32
N ASN A 145 -21.30 15.74 -13.52
CA ASN A 145 -22.65 15.94 -14.10
C ASN A 145 -23.14 14.72 -14.91
N LYS A 146 -22.34 13.64 -14.93
CA LYS A 146 -22.64 12.39 -15.63
C LYS A 146 -22.78 11.26 -14.60
N PRO A 147 -23.52 10.20 -14.92
CA PRO A 147 -23.58 9.02 -14.08
C PRO A 147 -22.18 8.41 -13.87
N ILE A 148 -21.93 7.93 -12.67
CA ILE A 148 -20.73 7.16 -12.36
C ILE A 148 -20.86 5.76 -12.97
N ALA A 149 -19.85 5.34 -13.75
CA ALA A 149 -19.79 4.04 -14.43
C ALA A 149 -18.96 2.99 -13.65
N VAL A 150 -18.44 3.35 -12.48
CA VAL A 150 -17.65 2.45 -11.64
C VAL A 150 -18.54 1.35 -11.09
N GLU A 151 -18.23 0.09 -11.41
CA GLU A 151 -18.92 -1.07 -10.85
C GLU A 151 -18.60 -1.23 -9.36
N VAL A 152 -19.60 -1.59 -8.55
CA VAL A 152 -19.41 -2.00 -7.15
C VAL A 152 -20.05 -3.35 -6.98
N GLU A 153 -19.26 -4.41 -7.02
CA GLU A 153 -19.76 -5.80 -6.99
C GLU A 153 -18.96 -6.68 -6.04
N PRO A 154 -19.54 -7.78 -5.54
CA PRO A 154 -18.76 -8.82 -4.90
C PRO A 154 -17.78 -9.45 -5.93
N LEU A 155 -16.59 -9.77 -5.46
CA LEU A 155 -15.66 -10.57 -6.25
C LEU A 155 -16.22 -11.98 -6.42
N LYS A 156 -16.49 -12.38 -7.66
CA LYS A 156 -16.97 -13.73 -8.01
C LYS A 156 -15.81 -14.70 -8.24
N ASN A 157 -14.78 -14.22 -8.92
CA ASN A 157 -13.54 -14.92 -9.18
C ASN A 157 -12.43 -13.94 -9.52
N PHE A 158 -11.18 -14.38 -9.35
CA PHE A 158 -9.99 -13.67 -9.78
C PHE A 158 -8.97 -14.69 -10.25
N TYR A 159 -8.46 -14.49 -11.46
CA TYR A 159 -7.43 -15.30 -12.07
C TYR A 159 -6.19 -14.44 -12.27
N PRO A 160 -5.04 -14.79 -11.64
CA PRO A 160 -3.79 -14.06 -11.87
C PRO A 160 -3.45 -13.99 -13.36
N ALA A 161 -3.07 -12.82 -13.83
CA ALA A 161 -2.56 -12.66 -15.18
C ALA A 161 -1.16 -13.27 -15.29
N GLU A 162 -0.71 -13.47 -16.51
CA GLU A 162 0.57 -14.08 -16.85
C GLU A 162 1.74 -13.35 -16.20
N VAL A 163 2.83 -14.05 -15.92
CA VAL A 163 3.99 -13.54 -15.17
C VAL A 163 4.59 -12.27 -15.79
N TYR A 164 4.52 -12.13 -17.11
CA TYR A 164 5.05 -10.94 -17.80
C TYR A 164 4.23 -9.67 -17.56
N HIS A 165 2.98 -9.79 -17.11
CA HIS A 165 2.15 -8.65 -16.71
C HIS A 165 2.41 -8.16 -15.29
N GLN A 166 2.87 -9.03 -14.40
CA GLN A 166 3.13 -8.68 -13.00
C GLN A 166 4.31 -7.70 -12.91
N ASP A 167 4.14 -6.61 -12.16
CA ASP A 167 5.16 -5.55 -11.97
C ASP A 167 5.69 -4.98 -13.31
N TYR A 168 4.81 -4.88 -14.31
CA TYR A 168 5.24 -4.56 -15.67
C TYR A 168 6.00 -3.23 -15.77
N LEU A 169 5.52 -2.16 -15.14
CA LEU A 169 6.18 -0.85 -15.21
C LEU A 169 7.44 -0.76 -14.35
N ASP A 170 7.62 -1.61 -13.35
CA ASP A 170 8.88 -1.70 -12.61
C ASP A 170 9.97 -2.36 -13.47
N LYS A 171 9.59 -3.37 -14.25
CA LYS A 171 10.47 -4.07 -15.20
C LYS A 171 10.70 -3.27 -16.49
N ASN A 172 9.73 -2.42 -16.87
CA ASN A 172 9.71 -1.64 -18.09
C ASN A 172 9.37 -0.16 -17.80
N PRO A 173 10.29 0.65 -17.24
CA PRO A 173 9.99 2.04 -16.82
C PRO A 173 9.53 2.97 -17.95
N GLY A 174 9.82 2.65 -19.22
CA GLY A 174 9.33 3.36 -20.41
C GLY A 174 8.08 2.75 -21.04
N GLY A 175 7.45 1.78 -20.36
CA GLY A 175 6.26 1.10 -20.85
C GLY A 175 5.03 1.98 -20.92
N TYR A 176 4.02 1.51 -21.64
CA TYR A 176 2.75 2.23 -21.77
C TYR A 176 2.05 2.38 -20.41
N CYS A 177 1.62 3.60 -20.12
CA CYS A 177 0.81 3.93 -18.95
C CYS A 177 -0.21 5.02 -19.28
N HIS A 178 -1.49 4.80 -18.96
CA HIS A 178 -2.54 5.80 -19.14
C HIS A 178 -2.63 6.80 -17.95
N ILE A 179 -1.97 6.48 -16.83
CA ILE A 179 -1.99 7.31 -15.61
C ILE A 179 -0.90 8.38 -15.71
N ASN A 180 -1.25 9.62 -15.34
CA ASN A 180 -0.28 10.72 -15.28
C ASN A 180 0.82 10.41 -14.25
N PRO A 181 2.11 10.45 -14.62
CA PRO A 181 3.22 10.16 -13.70
C PRO A 181 3.25 11.02 -12.43
N ALA A 182 2.71 12.24 -12.44
CA ALA A 182 2.60 13.09 -11.25
C ALA A 182 1.75 12.44 -10.14
N LEU A 183 0.81 11.56 -10.49
CA LEU A 183 -0.02 10.86 -9.51
C LEU A 183 0.76 9.80 -8.72
N PHE A 184 1.83 9.24 -9.27
CA PHE A 184 2.68 8.29 -8.54
C PHE A 184 3.38 8.96 -7.35
N GLU A 185 3.83 10.21 -7.54
CA GLU A 185 4.42 10.98 -6.44
C GLU A 185 3.36 11.39 -5.40
N MET A 186 2.14 11.68 -5.84
CA MET A 186 1.01 11.92 -4.95
C MET A 186 0.71 10.67 -4.10
N ALA A 187 0.68 9.48 -4.70
CA ALA A 187 0.46 8.22 -4.01
C ALA A 187 1.52 7.98 -2.92
N ARG A 188 2.81 8.17 -3.23
CA ARG A 188 3.92 8.04 -2.26
C ARG A 188 3.78 8.95 -1.06
N LYS A 189 3.20 10.14 -1.25
CA LYS A 189 3.06 11.17 -0.21
C LYS A 189 1.74 11.13 0.54
N ALA A 190 0.73 10.40 0.04
CA ALA A 190 -0.65 10.50 0.50
C ALA A 190 -0.83 10.23 2.01
N ASN A 191 -0.09 9.29 2.56
CA ASN A 191 -0.07 8.95 3.98
C ASN A 191 1.35 8.81 4.53
N ALA A 192 2.31 9.51 3.91
CA ALA A 192 3.66 9.57 4.46
C ALA A 192 3.60 10.01 5.93
N PRO A 193 4.41 9.43 6.83
CA PRO A 193 4.50 9.93 8.19
C PRO A 193 4.77 11.43 8.12
N LYS A 194 4.01 12.20 8.88
CA LYS A 194 4.38 13.61 9.07
C LYS A 194 5.79 13.58 9.63
N THR A 195 6.77 13.93 8.82
CA THR A 195 8.12 14.16 9.33
C THR A 195 7.95 15.14 10.46
N ALA A 196 8.28 14.70 11.68
CA ALA A 196 8.32 15.62 12.81
C ALA A 196 9.20 16.77 12.34
N THR A 197 8.61 17.95 12.18
CA THR A 197 9.37 19.13 11.81
C THR A 197 10.36 19.31 12.95
N TYR A 198 11.65 19.03 12.69
CA TYR A 198 12.68 19.19 13.70
C TYR A 198 12.60 20.65 14.15
N GLN A 199 12.08 20.86 15.34
CA GLN A 199 12.20 22.14 15.99
C GLN A 199 13.51 22.11 16.79
N LYS A 200 14.44 22.95 16.37
CA LYS A 200 15.68 23.14 17.12
C LYS A 200 15.30 23.50 18.56
N PRO A 201 15.77 22.76 19.57
CA PRO A 201 15.53 23.11 20.96
C PRO A 201 16.02 24.53 21.24
N ASP A 202 15.39 25.19 22.20
CA ASP A 202 15.86 26.52 22.66
C ASP A 202 17.29 26.45 23.23
N ASP A 203 17.93 27.59 23.32
CA ASP A 203 19.31 27.72 23.76
C ASP A 203 19.56 27.18 25.17
N ALA A 204 18.60 27.37 26.09
CA ALA A 204 18.69 26.85 27.46
C ALA A 204 18.65 25.33 27.50
N THR A 205 17.81 24.72 26.67
CA THR A 205 17.74 23.27 26.51
C THR A 205 18.99 22.68 25.88
N LEU A 206 19.55 23.35 24.87
CA LEU A 206 20.79 22.90 24.21
C LEU A 206 21.98 22.98 25.18
N ARG A 207 22.10 24.03 25.99
CA ARG A 207 23.14 24.13 27.02
C ARG A 207 23.07 23.08 28.11
N LYS A 208 21.89 22.55 28.39
CA LYS A 208 21.70 21.43 29.34
C LYS A 208 22.04 20.07 28.74
N LYS A 209 21.87 19.91 27.42
CA LYS A 209 22.01 18.61 26.72
C LYS A 209 23.39 18.38 26.14
N LEU A 210 24.09 19.46 25.77
CA LEU A 210 25.39 19.42 25.11
C LEU A 210 26.51 19.75 26.11
N SER A 211 27.69 19.16 25.91
CA SER A 211 28.89 19.64 26.59
C SER A 211 29.22 21.07 26.15
N ALA A 212 30.08 21.77 26.90
CA ALA A 212 30.50 23.13 26.55
C ALA A 212 31.14 23.17 25.14
N GLU A 213 31.92 22.16 24.80
CA GLU A 213 32.59 22.03 23.51
C GLU A 213 31.59 21.73 22.38
N GLN A 214 30.71 20.73 22.56
CA GLN A 214 29.65 20.42 21.63
C GLN A 214 28.75 21.62 21.37
N TYR A 215 28.41 22.38 22.42
CA TYR A 215 27.64 23.61 22.27
C TYR A 215 28.40 24.69 21.47
N ALA A 216 29.69 24.89 21.77
CA ALA A 216 30.50 25.88 21.07
C ALA A 216 30.64 25.53 19.58
N VAL A 217 30.90 24.27 19.24
CA VAL A 217 31.04 23.81 17.87
C VAL A 217 29.70 23.93 17.12
N THR A 218 28.60 23.42 17.69
CA THR A 218 27.31 23.29 16.97
C THR A 218 26.52 24.62 16.96
N GLN A 219 26.71 25.53 17.93
CA GLN A 219 25.90 26.74 18.07
C GLN A 219 26.69 28.04 17.88
N LYS A 220 28.03 28.00 17.95
CA LYS A 220 28.90 29.17 17.88
C LYS A 220 29.97 29.09 16.80
N ASN A 221 29.88 28.09 15.90
CA ASN A 221 30.87 27.87 14.84
C ASN A 221 32.32 27.73 15.34
N ALA A 222 32.50 27.22 16.55
CA ALA A 222 33.82 26.88 17.05
C ALA A 222 34.35 25.61 16.38
N THR A 223 35.62 25.37 16.42
CA THR A 223 36.27 24.14 15.99
C THR A 223 36.69 23.31 17.19
N GLU A 224 36.57 22.00 17.11
CA GLU A 224 37.16 21.08 18.07
C GLU A 224 38.68 21.13 18.00
N PRO A 225 39.39 20.93 19.12
CA PRO A 225 40.84 20.74 19.08
C PRO A 225 41.20 19.54 18.19
N ALA A 226 42.24 19.71 17.36
CA ALA A 226 42.66 18.63 16.45
C ALA A 226 42.99 17.35 17.23
N PHE A 227 42.49 16.21 16.76
CA PHE A 227 42.77 14.88 17.33
C PHE A 227 42.25 14.62 18.76
N HIS A 228 41.26 15.37 19.24
CA HIS A 228 40.76 15.27 20.63
C HIS A 228 39.24 15.00 20.74
N ASN A 229 38.56 14.64 19.67
CA ASN A 229 37.15 14.28 19.76
C ASN A 229 36.94 12.77 20.04
N GLU A 230 35.79 12.41 20.58
CA GLU A 230 35.44 11.02 20.96
C GLU A 230 35.38 10.03 19.80
N PHE A 231 35.33 10.52 18.55
CA PHE A 231 35.21 9.68 17.33
C PHE A 231 36.52 9.57 16.55
N TRP A 232 37.66 10.05 17.14
CA TRP A 232 38.96 10.06 16.45
C TRP A 232 39.62 8.67 16.34
N ASN A 233 39.19 7.63 17.09
CA ASN A 233 39.81 6.29 17.10
C ASN A 233 39.13 5.33 16.15
#